data_a0ed7b50843dd4ce2c778fac4dfe5f3e
#
_entry.id   a0ed7b50843dd4ce2c778fac4dfe5f3e
#
_cell.length_a   1.000
_cell.length_b   1.000
_cell.length_c   1.000
_cell.angle_alpha   90.00
_cell.angle_beta   90.00
_cell.angle_gamma   90.00
#
_symmetry.space_group_name_H-M   'P 1'
#
loop_
_entity.id
_entity.type
_entity.pdbx_description
1 polymer ?
#
loop_
_entity_poly.entity_id
_entity_poly.type
_entity_poly.pdbx_seq_one_letter_code
_entity_poly.pdbx_strand_id
1 'polypeptide(L)'
;MPNCQHVTRKYSEAIQMEEKAKVEFFKRFNAAFFNGDQEFINSHVTEDVTWSIVGAEPVKGKQGLLDAAFGVADFSNMEYEIESVICSKGEAAVKGISRRNDEEGNVRNFCYCDMYTLEGEHSEKVKSIITFVIELKQQQANSY
;
A
#
# COMPACT_ATOMS: atom_id res chain seq x y z
N MET A 1 -27.93 16.15 -32.26
CA MET A 1 -26.66 15.46 -32.07
C MET A 1 -26.01 15.96 -30.81
N PRO A 2 -25.55 15.04 -29.94
CA PRO A 2 -24.79 15.48 -28.74
C PRO A 2 -23.51 16.17 -29.22
N ASN A 3 -23.20 17.29 -28.58
CA ASN A 3 -22.00 18.05 -28.85
C ASN A 3 -20.76 17.21 -28.47
N CYS A 4 -19.81 17.01 -29.39
CA CYS A 4 -18.59 16.25 -29.17
C CYS A 4 -17.80 16.74 -27.91
N GLN A 5 -17.84 18.03 -27.67
CA GLN A 5 -17.20 18.60 -26.47
C GLN A 5 -17.85 18.11 -25.16
N HIS A 6 -19.15 17.93 -25.14
CA HIS A 6 -19.88 17.45 -23.97
C HIS A 6 -19.59 15.97 -23.69
N VAL A 7 -19.50 15.15 -24.71
CA VAL A 7 -19.14 13.73 -24.59
C VAL A 7 -17.71 13.57 -24.11
N THR A 8 -16.77 14.33 -24.68
CA THR A 8 -15.35 14.31 -24.29
C THR A 8 -15.17 14.73 -22.84
N ARG A 9 -15.91 15.75 -22.38
CA ARG A 9 -15.85 16.21 -21.00
C ARG A 9 -16.35 15.15 -20.02
N LYS A 10 -17.47 14.50 -20.30
CA LYS A 10 -18.01 13.41 -19.46
C LYS A 10 -17.04 12.23 -19.38
N TYR A 11 -16.40 11.88 -20.49
CA TYR A 11 -15.44 10.80 -20.55
C TYR A 11 -14.20 11.13 -19.69
N SER A 12 -13.69 12.35 -19.78
CA SER A 12 -12.58 12.83 -18.97
C SER A 12 -12.91 12.84 -17.47
N GLU A 13 -14.12 13.27 -17.11
CA GLU A 13 -14.59 13.26 -15.71
C GLU A 13 -14.69 11.83 -15.16
N ALA A 14 -15.18 10.87 -15.98
CA ALA A 14 -15.26 9.46 -15.60
C ALA A 14 -13.89 8.85 -15.35
N ILE A 15 -12.89 9.15 -16.21
CA ILE A 15 -11.51 8.70 -16.03
C ILE A 15 -10.91 9.26 -14.74
N GLN A 16 -11.12 10.54 -14.46
CA GLN A 16 -10.64 11.19 -13.23
C GLN A 16 -11.25 10.56 -11.98
N MET A 17 -12.54 10.21 -12.02
CA MET A 17 -13.22 9.53 -10.91
C MET A 17 -12.65 8.13 -10.68
N GLU A 18 -12.36 7.38 -11.74
CA GLU A 18 -11.75 6.06 -11.65
C GLU A 18 -10.34 6.13 -11.04
N GLU A 19 -9.51 7.09 -11.48
CA GLU A 19 -8.18 7.33 -10.93
C GLU A 19 -8.25 7.68 -9.45
N LYS A 20 -9.17 8.55 -9.06
CA LYS A 20 -9.37 8.93 -7.65
C LYS A 20 -9.79 7.73 -6.81
N ALA A 21 -10.68 6.88 -7.31
CA ALA A 21 -11.12 5.67 -6.63
C ALA A 21 -9.95 4.70 -6.42
N LYS A 22 -9.06 4.56 -7.40
CA LYS A 22 -7.85 3.73 -7.29
C LYS A 22 -6.87 4.28 -6.25
N VAL A 23 -6.64 5.58 -6.22
CA VAL A 23 -5.80 6.22 -5.20
C VAL A 23 -6.34 5.92 -3.81
N GLU A 24 -7.65 6.09 -3.58
CA GLU A 24 -8.28 5.80 -2.30
C GLU A 24 -8.19 4.31 -1.93
N PHE A 25 -8.34 3.41 -2.90
CA PHE A 25 -8.17 1.98 -2.69
C PHE A 25 -6.75 1.65 -2.19
N PHE A 26 -5.72 2.16 -2.87
CA PHE A 26 -4.33 1.89 -2.48
C PHE A 26 -3.95 2.52 -1.15
N LYS A 27 -4.47 3.69 -0.82
CA LYS A 27 -4.32 4.28 0.52
C LYS A 27 -4.90 3.37 1.59
N ARG A 28 -6.11 2.89 1.39
CA ARG A 28 -6.77 2.00 2.34
C ARG A 28 -6.06 0.65 2.45
N PHE A 29 -5.61 0.10 1.32
CA PHE A 29 -4.85 -1.15 1.31
C PHE A 29 -3.56 -1.02 2.10
N ASN A 30 -2.80 0.04 1.85
CA ASN A 30 -1.55 0.32 2.57
C ASN A 30 -1.80 0.54 4.08
N ALA A 31 -2.78 1.35 4.42
CA ALA A 31 -3.14 1.62 5.81
C ALA A 31 -3.56 0.36 6.58
N ALA A 32 -4.18 -0.61 5.92
CA ALA A 32 -4.62 -1.85 6.54
C ALA A 32 -3.46 -2.64 7.20
N PHE A 33 -2.27 -2.60 6.62
CA PHE A 33 -1.08 -3.23 7.20
C PHE A 33 -0.65 -2.57 8.51
N PHE A 34 -0.79 -1.27 8.61
CA PHE A 34 -0.42 -0.53 9.84
C PHE A 34 -1.51 -0.58 10.91
N ASN A 35 -2.76 -0.71 10.50
CA ASN A 35 -3.91 -0.76 11.40
C ASN A 35 -4.27 -2.17 11.87
N GLY A 36 -3.59 -3.18 11.36
CA GLY A 36 -3.90 -4.57 11.69
C GLY A 36 -5.21 -5.06 11.08
N ASP A 37 -5.66 -4.45 9.98
CA ASP A 37 -6.91 -4.82 9.31
C ASP A 37 -6.70 -6.02 8.39
N GLN A 38 -6.53 -7.18 9.02
CA GLN A 38 -6.28 -8.45 8.35
C GLN A 38 -7.43 -8.85 7.42
N GLU A 39 -8.66 -8.57 7.81
CA GLU A 39 -9.84 -8.91 7.02
C GLU A 39 -9.85 -8.17 5.68
N PHE A 40 -9.52 -6.90 5.67
CA PHE A 40 -9.43 -6.12 4.43
C PHE A 40 -8.36 -6.69 3.49
N ILE A 41 -7.18 -6.98 4.01
CA ILE A 41 -6.10 -7.57 3.21
C ILE A 41 -6.51 -8.94 2.66
N ASN A 42 -7.08 -9.80 3.52
CA ASN A 42 -7.57 -11.11 3.10
C ASN A 42 -8.56 -11.02 1.93
N SER A 43 -9.44 -10.03 1.94
CA SER A 43 -10.47 -9.82 0.92
C SER A 43 -9.94 -9.21 -0.38
N HIS A 44 -8.76 -8.61 -0.36
CA HIS A 44 -8.24 -7.80 -1.48
C HIS A 44 -6.88 -8.27 -2.02
N VAL A 45 -6.53 -9.52 -1.77
CA VAL A 45 -5.35 -10.15 -2.38
C VAL A 45 -5.75 -11.43 -3.09
N THR A 46 -4.99 -11.81 -4.11
CA THR A 46 -5.18 -13.12 -4.79
C THR A 46 -4.67 -14.25 -3.89
N GLU A 47 -5.13 -15.48 -4.14
CA GLU A 47 -4.67 -16.64 -3.39
C GLU A 47 -3.15 -16.87 -3.54
N ASP A 48 -2.62 -16.56 -4.71
CA ASP A 48 -1.20 -16.73 -5.05
C ASP A 48 -0.39 -15.44 -4.90
N VAL A 49 -0.87 -14.46 -4.14
CA VAL A 49 -0.18 -13.20 -3.89
C VAL A 49 1.26 -13.43 -3.43
N THR A 50 2.16 -12.56 -3.90
CA THR A 50 3.56 -12.57 -3.46
C THR A 50 3.90 -11.25 -2.78
N TRP A 51 4.73 -11.32 -1.75
CA TRP A 51 5.24 -10.15 -1.06
C TRP A 51 6.76 -10.24 -0.93
N SER A 52 7.45 -9.31 -1.57
CA SER A 52 8.90 -9.22 -1.52
C SER A 52 9.31 -7.97 -0.75
N ILE A 53 9.99 -8.15 0.36
CA ILE A 53 10.72 -7.06 1.03
C ILE A 53 12.12 -7.12 0.46
N VAL A 54 12.56 -6.05 -0.20
CA VAL A 54 13.86 -6.03 -0.87
C VAL A 54 14.98 -6.33 0.13
N GLY A 55 15.78 -7.34 -0.17
CA GLY A 55 16.84 -7.83 0.71
C GLY A 55 16.44 -9.02 1.59
N ALA A 56 15.20 -9.48 1.52
CA ALA A 56 14.71 -10.64 2.28
C ALA A 56 14.09 -11.68 1.35
N GLU A 57 13.87 -12.90 1.86
CA GLU A 57 13.19 -13.95 1.12
C GLU A 57 11.73 -13.58 0.84
N PRO A 58 11.22 -13.80 -0.38
CA PRO A 58 9.83 -13.53 -0.71
C PRO A 58 8.85 -14.38 0.11
N VAL A 59 7.75 -13.76 0.48
CA VAL A 59 6.60 -14.45 1.10
C VAL A 59 5.61 -14.79 0.01
N LYS A 60 5.17 -16.04 -0.05
CA LYS A 60 4.28 -16.55 -1.09
C LYS A 60 2.94 -16.99 -0.53
N GLY A 61 1.88 -16.63 -1.26
CA GLY A 61 0.51 -17.03 -0.97
C GLY A 61 -0.18 -16.18 0.09
N LYS A 62 -1.49 -16.20 0.04
CA LYS A 62 -2.34 -15.40 0.93
C LYS A 62 -2.07 -15.72 2.41
N GLN A 63 -2.06 -16.99 2.78
CA GLN A 63 -1.84 -17.36 4.18
C GLN A 63 -0.45 -16.96 4.66
N GLY A 64 0.58 -17.12 3.82
CA GLY A 64 1.94 -16.68 4.12
C GLY A 64 2.01 -15.17 4.36
N LEU A 65 1.32 -14.40 3.52
CA LEU A 65 1.23 -12.94 3.68
C LEU A 65 0.56 -12.57 5.00
N LEU A 66 -0.59 -13.16 5.30
CA LEU A 66 -1.33 -12.86 6.54
C LEU A 66 -0.53 -13.20 7.79
N ASP A 67 0.11 -14.35 7.79
CA ASP A 67 0.95 -14.79 8.91
C ASP A 67 2.16 -13.86 9.11
N ALA A 68 2.83 -13.49 8.02
CA ALA A 68 4.00 -12.63 8.09
C ALA A 68 3.65 -11.20 8.51
N ALA A 69 2.54 -10.66 8.02
CA ALA A 69 2.15 -9.27 8.29
C ALA A 69 1.45 -9.09 9.64
N PHE A 70 0.67 -10.08 10.09
CA PHE A 70 -0.22 -9.92 11.24
C PHE A 70 0.00 -10.93 12.37
N GLY A 71 0.77 -11.98 12.13
CA GLY A 71 0.88 -13.11 13.07
C GLY A 71 1.48 -12.76 14.43
N VAL A 72 2.43 -11.84 14.47
CA VAL A 72 3.14 -11.44 15.71
C VAL A 72 3.26 -9.94 15.88
N ALA A 73 2.65 -9.16 15.00
CA ALA A 73 2.77 -7.70 15.04
C ALA A 73 1.92 -7.08 16.16
N ASP A 74 2.53 -6.14 16.88
CA ASP A 74 1.83 -5.29 17.84
C ASP A 74 1.55 -3.95 17.16
N PHE A 75 0.28 -3.65 16.93
CA PHE A 75 -0.17 -2.44 16.25
C PHE A 75 -0.44 -1.27 17.20
N SER A 76 -0.36 -1.47 18.50
CA SER A 76 -0.74 -0.46 19.50
C SER A 76 0.17 0.78 19.51
N ASN A 77 1.43 0.64 19.11
CA ASN A 77 2.42 1.72 19.09
C ASN A 77 2.83 2.12 17.67
N MET A 78 2.10 1.69 16.67
CA MET A 78 2.44 1.96 15.27
C MET A 78 1.80 3.25 14.79
N GLU A 79 2.62 4.19 14.35
CA GLU A 79 2.19 5.43 13.71
C GLU A 79 2.65 5.42 12.26
N TYR A 80 1.87 6.02 11.37
CA TYR A 80 2.24 6.10 9.96
C TYR A 80 1.61 7.32 9.30
N GLU A 81 2.24 7.75 8.22
CA GLU A 81 1.71 8.80 7.36
C GLU A 81 1.95 8.39 5.91
N ILE A 82 0.88 8.33 5.12
CA ILE A 82 0.98 8.09 3.68
C ILE A 82 1.20 9.44 3.01
N GLU A 83 2.36 9.62 2.39
CA GLU A 83 2.75 10.90 1.81
C GLU A 83 2.40 11.02 0.34
N SER A 84 2.43 9.92 -0.41
CA SER A 84 2.20 9.94 -1.85
C SER A 84 1.66 8.62 -2.36
N VAL A 85 0.71 8.69 -3.28
CA VAL A 85 0.20 7.55 -4.02
C VAL A 85 0.21 7.89 -5.50
N ILE A 86 0.90 7.08 -6.28
CA ILE A 86 0.95 7.18 -7.73
C ILE A 86 0.41 5.87 -8.28
N CYS A 87 -0.59 5.92 -9.16
CA CYS A 87 -1.14 4.71 -9.75
C CYS A 87 -1.42 4.90 -11.24
N SER A 88 -1.26 3.82 -11.99
CA SER A 88 -1.52 3.76 -13.42
C SER A 88 -1.71 2.32 -13.86
N LYS A 89 -2.78 2.04 -14.60
CA LYS A 89 -3.01 0.74 -15.28
C LYS A 89 -2.81 -0.49 -14.37
N GLY A 90 -3.40 -0.49 -13.20
CA GLY A 90 -3.34 -1.64 -12.29
C GLY A 90 -2.07 -1.76 -11.48
N GLU A 91 -1.23 -0.72 -11.49
CA GLU A 91 -0.02 -0.66 -10.65
C GLU A 91 -0.04 0.60 -9.81
N ALA A 92 0.58 0.54 -8.64
CA ALA A 92 0.69 1.70 -7.76
C ALA A 92 2.01 1.70 -6.99
N ALA A 93 2.48 2.90 -6.67
CA ALA A 93 3.54 3.11 -5.70
C ALA A 93 2.97 3.97 -4.57
N VAL A 94 3.13 3.51 -3.34
CA VAL A 94 2.69 4.20 -2.13
C VAL A 94 3.90 4.48 -1.27
N LYS A 95 4.22 5.76 -1.08
CA LYS A 95 5.33 6.20 -0.24
C LYS A 95 4.81 6.76 1.06
N GLY A 96 5.50 6.44 2.15
CA GLY A 96 5.14 6.96 3.45
C GLY A 96 6.25 6.84 4.47
N ILE A 97 5.90 7.26 5.68
CA ILE A 97 6.75 7.19 6.87
C ILE A 97 6.01 6.37 7.91
N SER A 98 6.74 5.53 8.63
CA SER A 98 6.18 4.81 9.78
C SER A 98 7.10 4.93 10.98
N ARG A 99 6.51 4.82 12.16
CA ARG A 99 7.19 4.91 13.44
C ARG A 99 6.66 3.82 14.36
N ARG A 100 7.56 3.15 15.03
CA ARG A 100 7.20 2.16 16.04
C ARG A 100 8.23 2.15 17.16
N ASN A 101 7.84 1.67 18.33
CA ASN A 101 8.76 1.40 19.41
C ASN A 101 9.30 -0.04 19.27
N ASP A 102 10.58 -0.22 19.56
CA ASP A 102 11.16 -1.54 19.68
C ASP A 102 10.89 -2.14 21.08
N GLU A 103 11.38 -3.35 21.33
CA GLU A 103 11.18 -4.06 22.60
C GLU A 103 11.81 -3.33 23.79
N GLU A 104 12.84 -2.51 23.53
CA GLU A 104 13.54 -1.72 24.55
C GLU A 104 12.91 -0.34 24.76
N GLY A 105 11.83 -0.01 24.03
CA GLY A 105 11.15 1.27 24.11
C GLY A 105 11.79 2.37 23.26
N ASN A 106 12.79 2.05 22.44
CA ASN A 106 13.39 3.03 21.52
C ASN A 106 12.50 3.27 20.33
N VAL A 107 12.38 4.54 19.93
CA VAL A 107 11.61 4.92 18.73
C VAL A 107 12.41 4.61 17.47
N ARG A 108 11.81 3.86 16.57
CA ARG A 108 12.38 3.53 15.27
C ARG A 108 11.54 4.15 14.16
N ASN A 109 12.20 4.85 13.26
CA ASN A 109 11.56 5.57 12.15
C ASN A 109 11.96 4.94 10.83
N PHE A 110 11.00 4.80 9.93
CA PHE A 110 11.20 4.17 8.63
C PHE A 110 10.60 5.03 7.53
N CYS A 111 11.27 5.06 6.40
CA CYS A 111 10.70 5.54 5.14
C CYS A 111 10.45 4.32 4.27
N TYR A 112 9.26 4.20 3.69
CA TYR A 112 8.91 3.04 2.87
C TYR A 112 8.32 3.47 1.53
N CYS A 113 8.45 2.58 0.57
CA CYS A 113 7.70 2.62 -0.67
C CYS A 113 7.24 1.21 -0.98
N ASP A 114 5.93 1.04 -1.10
CA ASP A 114 5.32 -0.22 -1.50
C ASP A 114 4.84 -0.10 -2.95
N MET A 115 5.22 -1.08 -3.77
CA MET A 115 4.73 -1.19 -5.13
C MET A 115 3.73 -2.33 -5.21
N TYR A 116 2.52 -2.02 -5.67
CA TYR A 116 1.41 -2.96 -5.78
C TYR A 116 1.10 -3.22 -7.25
N THR A 117 0.81 -4.48 -7.56
CA THR A 117 0.27 -4.85 -8.88
C THR A 117 -1.05 -5.58 -8.68
N LEU A 118 -2.09 -5.10 -9.35
CA LEU A 118 -3.40 -5.75 -9.34
C LEU A 118 -3.44 -6.94 -10.29
N GLU A 119 -4.37 -7.85 -10.07
CA GLU A 119 -4.63 -9.00 -10.94
C GLU A 119 -4.99 -8.57 -12.36
N GLY A 120 -5.65 -7.43 -12.50
CA GLY A 120 -5.98 -6.77 -13.76
C GLY A 120 -6.23 -5.30 -13.52
N GLU A 121 -6.20 -4.50 -14.57
CA GLU A 121 -6.30 -3.03 -14.49
C GLU A 121 -7.54 -2.55 -13.71
N HIS A 122 -8.65 -3.25 -13.80
CA HIS A 122 -9.91 -2.89 -13.14
C HIS A 122 -10.22 -3.75 -11.91
N SER A 123 -9.32 -4.64 -11.53
CA SER A 123 -9.48 -5.49 -10.35
C SER A 123 -9.21 -4.71 -9.06
N GLU A 124 -9.76 -5.20 -7.96
CA GLU A 124 -9.41 -4.78 -6.61
C GLU A 124 -8.69 -5.90 -5.83
N LYS A 125 -8.07 -6.84 -6.55
CA LYS A 125 -7.25 -7.91 -6.00
C LYS A 125 -5.79 -7.64 -6.31
N VAL A 126 -4.99 -7.45 -5.27
CA VAL A 126 -3.53 -7.28 -5.38
C VAL A 126 -2.89 -8.66 -5.54
N LYS A 127 -2.08 -8.82 -6.57
CA LYS A 127 -1.35 -10.08 -6.83
C LYS A 127 0.12 -10.02 -6.44
N SER A 128 0.69 -8.82 -6.33
CA SER A 128 2.11 -8.64 -6.03
C SER A 128 2.34 -7.39 -5.20
N ILE A 129 3.17 -7.52 -4.18
CA ILE A 129 3.62 -6.44 -3.32
C ILE A 129 5.14 -6.47 -3.28
N ILE A 130 5.78 -5.34 -3.58
CA ILE A 130 7.22 -5.17 -3.40
C ILE A 130 7.43 -4.01 -2.44
N THR A 131 8.11 -4.25 -1.33
CA THR A 131 8.36 -3.27 -0.28
C THR A 131 9.83 -2.86 -0.26
N PHE A 132 10.07 -1.57 -0.40
CA PHE A 132 11.35 -0.93 -0.13
C PHE A 132 11.22 -0.20 1.20
N VAL A 133 12.02 -0.55 2.20
CA VAL A 133 11.97 0.08 3.51
C VAL A 133 13.37 0.42 3.97
N ILE A 134 13.53 1.64 4.46
CA ILE A 134 14.80 2.14 4.97
C ILE A 134 14.57 2.67 6.37
N GLU A 135 15.35 2.18 7.34
CA GLU A 135 15.35 2.74 8.68
C GLU A 135 16.11 4.06 8.69
N LEU A 136 15.47 5.09 9.22
CA LEU A 136 16.03 6.43 9.29
C LEU A 136 16.81 6.60 10.60
N LYS A 137 17.96 7.23 10.50
CA LYS A 137 18.67 7.70 11.70
C LYS A 137 17.84 8.82 12.35
N GLN A 138 17.93 8.98 13.66
CA GLN A 138 17.10 9.94 14.40
C GLN A 138 17.20 11.38 13.84
N GLN A 139 18.36 11.77 13.32
CA GLN A 139 18.57 13.06 12.69
C GLN A 139 17.86 13.21 11.33
N GLN A 140 17.62 12.09 10.63
CA GLN A 140 16.95 12.07 9.32
C GLN A 140 15.42 12.06 9.45
N ALA A 141 14.89 11.55 10.56
CA ALA A 141 13.45 11.43 10.79
C ALA A 141 12.73 12.79 10.75
N ASN A 142 13.41 13.87 11.11
CA ASN A 142 12.85 15.23 11.10
C ASN A 142 12.98 15.92 9.73
N SER A 143 13.63 15.28 8.76
CA SER A 143 13.89 15.86 7.43
C SER A 143 12.96 15.32 6.34
N TYR A 144 12.12 14.34 6.66
CA TYR A 144 11.26 13.64 5.69
C TYR A 144 9.78 13.82 5.99
#